data_4fa4fe37690c0371f7df64b536f36374
#
_entry.id   4fa4fe37690c0371f7df64b536f36374
#
_cell.length_a   1.000
_cell.length_b   1.000
_cell.length_c   1.000
_cell.angle_alpha   90.00
_cell.angle_beta   90.00
_cell.angle_gamma   90.00
#
_symmetry.space_group_name_H-M   'P 1'
#
loop_
_entity.id
_entity.type
_entity.pdbx_description
1 polymer ?
#
loop_
_entity_poly.entity_id
_entity_poly.type
_entity_poly.pdbx_seq_one_letter_code
_entity_poly.pdbx_strand_id
1 'polypeptide(L)'
;MSLYALGDLHLSFQADKSMDKFGRVWKNHERKIEKYVNKIVKPEDTLVLTGDHSWGRKLAECEEDLAFIEQLPGQKILLRGNHDMFWDAKKTNRLNEMYRGKLFFLQNNFVPYEDYALVGTKGYTFEGPFYLNRRGQIMGWDEEKEAHARKLVSREMERLRDSFRQAKAAGYRKFIMFLHYPPTNILEKTSPFTEIAEEYGVETVVYSHCHGESRFGDSIRGE
;
A
#
# COMPACT_ATOMS: atom_id res chain seq x y z
N MET A 1 1.80 3.59 22.41
CA MET A 1 2.03 3.97 20.98
C MET A 1 1.07 3.15 20.17
N SER A 2 0.25 3.79 19.31
CA SER A 2 -0.74 3.09 18.49
C SER A 2 -0.28 3.02 17.04
N LEU A 3 -0.69 1.97 16.33
CA LEU A 3 -0.43 1.79 14.90
C LEU A 3 -1.72 2.00 14.12
N TYR A 4 -1.70 2.93 13.18
CA TYR A 4 -2.82 3.24 12.30
C TYR A 4 -2.45 2.95 10.84
N ALA A 5 -3.42 2.62 10.03
CA ALA A 5 -3.27 2.46 8.59
C ALA A 5 -4.31 3.28 7.84
N LEU A 6 -3.89 3.92 6.76
CA LEU A 6 -4.74 4.68 5.86
C LEU A 6 -4.21 4.53 4.43
N GLY A 7 -5.06 4.24 3.46
CA GLY A 7 -4.66 4.10 2.06
C GLY A 7 -5.38 5.07 1.14
N ASP A 8 -4.93 5.11 -0.10
CA ASP A 8 -5.63 5.73 -1.22
C ASP A 8 -5.93 7.22 -0.98
N LEU A 9 -4.89 7.99 -0.60
CA LEU A 9 -5.03 9.42 -0.36
C LEU A 9 -5.33 10.18 -1.65
N HIS A 10 -4.74 9.75 -2.76
CA HIS A 10 -4.94 10.34 -4.08
C HIS A 10 -4.87 11.87 -4.09
N LEU A 11 -3.88 12.42 -3.41
CA LEU A 11 -3.63 13.85 -3.38
C LEU A 11 -3.25 14.38 -4.77
N SER A 12 -3.55 15.62 -5.03
CA SER A 12 -3.28 16.26 -6.33
C SER A 12 -3.16 17.78 -6.23
N PHE A 13 -2.40 18.29 -5.24
CA PHE A 13 -2.24 19.74 -5.06
C PHE A 13 -1.53 20.39 -6.23
N GLN A 14 -0.58 19.68 -6.88
CA GLN A 14 0.17 20.14 -8.04
C GLN A 14 -0.24 19.45 -9.35
N ALA A 15 -0.86 18.26 -9.25
CA ALA A 15 -1.33 17.54 -10.42
C ALA A 15 -2.78 17.96 -10.77
N ASP A 16 -3.07 18.19 -12.05
CA ASP A 16 -4.44 18.52 -12.52
C ASP A 16 -5.30 17.25 -12.60
N LYS A 17 -5.55 16.62 -11.44
CA LYS A 17 -6.33 15.38 -11.33
C LYS A 17 -7.15 15.31 -10.06
N SER A 18 -8.16 16.18 -9.95
CA SER A 18 -9.05 16.17 -8.80
C SER A 18 -9.87 14.89 -8.69
N MET A 19 -9.96 14.36 -7.47
CA MET A 19 -10.82 13.24 -7.10
C MET A 19 -12.32 13.61 -7.01
N ASP A 20 -12.69 14.87 -7.00
CA ASP A 20 -14.08 15.35 -6.87
C ASP A 20 -15.03 14.76 -7.91
N LYS A 21 -14.51 14.44 -9.11
CA LYS A 21 -15.26 13.81 -10.20
C LYS A 21 -15.70 12.36 -9.92
N PHE A 22 -15.14 11.72 -8.91
CA PHE A 22 -15.50 10.37 -8.50
C PHE A 22 -16.60 10.30 -7.43
N GLY A 23 -17.21 11.44 -7.12
CA GLY A 23 -18.41 11.51 -6.28
C GLY A 23 -18.23 12.27 -4.97
N ARG A 24 -19.34 12.42 -4.23
CA ARG A 24 -19.41 13.26 -3.02
C ARG A 24 -18.43 12.82 -1.91
N VAL A 25 -18.07 11.55 -1.85
CA VAL A 25 -17.15 11.02 -0.83
C VAL A 25 -15.78 11.66 -0.95
N TRP A 26 -15.34 11.90 -2.20
CA TRP A 26 -14.03 12.46 -2.52
C TRP A 26 -13.96 13.99 -2.43
N LYS A 27 -15.11 14.67 -2.35
CA LYS A 27 -15.13 16.13 -2.31
C LYS A 27 -14.41 16.67 -1.07
N ASN A 28 -13.37 17.47 -1.29
CA ASN A 28 -12.47 18.01 -0.24
C ASN A 28 -11.94 16.89 0.66
N HIS A 29 -11.58 15.76 0.09
CA HIS A 29 -11.15 14.58 0.86
C HIS A 29 -9.86 14.85 1.64
N GLU A 30 -8.94 15.66 1.11
CA GLU A 30 -7.72 16.12 1.76
C GLU A 30 -8.00 16.79 3.12
N ARG A 31 -9.00 17.67 3.19
CA ARG A 31 -9.40 18.31 4.44
C ARG A 31 -10.03 17.34 5.45
N LYS A 32 -10.74 16.33 4.94
CA LYS A 32 -11.30 15.29 5.80
C LYS A 32 -10.17 14.44 6.37
N ILE A 33 -9.18 14.05 5.54
CA ILE A 33 -8.00 13.31 5.98
C ILE A 33 -7.30 14.09 7.08
N GLU A 34 -6.94 15.35 6.82
CA GLU A 34 -6.28 16.21 7.80
C GLU A 34 -7.06 16.29 9.11
N LYS A 35 -8.36 16.61 9.03
CA LYS A 35 -9.22 16.72 10.20
C LYS A 35 -9.27 15.45 11.05
N TYR A 36 -9.48 14.29 10.40
CA TYR A 36 -9.68 13.05 11.14
C TYR A 36 -8.36 12.45 11.62
N VAL A 37 -7.29 12.55 10.84
CA VAL A 37 -5.96 12.10 11.27
C VAL A 37 -5.49 12.93 12.47
N ASN A 38 -5.58 14.25 12.43
CA ASN A 38 -5.24 15.11 13.56
C ASN A 38 -6.10 14.88 14.82
N LYS A 39 -7.32 14.36 14.63
CA LYS A 39 -8.20 14.02 15.79
C LYS A 39 -7.81 12.71 16.45
N ILE A 40 -7.29 11.75 15.70
CA ILE A 40 -7.13 10.36 16.12
C ILE A 40 -5.68 10.01 16.42
N VAL A 41 -4.76 10.42 15.53
CA VAL A 41 -3.34 10.08 15.60
C VAL A 41 -2.62 11.10 16.48
N LYS A 42 -1.78 10.62 17.38
CA LYS A 42 -0.94 11.45 18.26
C LYS A 42 0.50 11.52 17.73
N PRO A 43 1.30 12.51 18.17
CA PRO A 43 2.69 12.63 17.72
C PRO A 43 3.56 11.39 17.97
N GLU A 44 3.27 10.63 19.04
CA GLU A 44 3.98 9.40 19.41
C GLU A 44 3.52 8.15 18.66
N ASP A 45 2.42 8.22 17.89
CA ASP A 45 1.88 7.07 17.16
C ASP A 45 2.57 6.85 15.83
N THR A 46 2.27 5.72 15.19
CA THR A 46 2.75 5.37 13.86
C THR A 46 1.58 5.31 12.88
N LEU A 47 1.70 6.01 11.75
CA LEU A 47 0.73 6.04 10.66
C LEU A 47 1.34 5.41 9.41
N VAL A 48 0.85 4.24 9.03
CA VAL A 48 1.24 3.58 7.77
C VAL A 48 0.28 3.99 6.66
N LEU A 49 0.83 4.60 5.63
CA LEU A 49 0.10 4.98 4.43
C LEU A 49 0.28 3.88 3.38
N THR A 50 -0.79 3.16 3.07
CA THR A 50 -0.74 1.89 2.33
C THR A 50 -0.80 2.03 0.81
N GLY A 51 -0.33 3.15 0.28
CA GLY A 51 -0.18 3.40 -1.16
C GLY A 51 -1.16 4.40 -1.75
N ASP A 52 -0.89 4.76 -2.99
CA ASP A 52 -1.65 5.73 -3.78
C ASP A 52 -1.75 7.10 -3.10
N HIS A 53 -0.57 7.66 -2.81
CA HIS A 53 -0.44 8.93 -2.09
C HIS A 53 -0.75 10.12 -2.98
N SER A 54 -0.22 10.13 -4.21
CA SER A 54 -0.24 11.28 -5.11
C SER A 54 -0.56 10.87 -6.55
N TRP A 55 -1.24 11.74 -7.26
CA TRP A 55 -1.42 11.65 -8.71
C TRP A 55 -0.24 12.19 -9.52
N GLY A 56 0.73 12.82 -8.89
CA GLY A 56 1.94 13.28 -9.55
C GLY A 56 2.75 12.10 -10.11
N ARG A 57 3.31 12.30 -11.29
CA ARG A 57 4.11 11.27 -11.99
C ARG A 57 5.60 11.39 -11.73
N LYS A 58 6.04 12.59 -11.39
CA LYS A 58 7.42 12.93 -11.03
C LYS A 58 7.47 13.48 -9.63
N LEU A 59 8.60 13.36 -8.95
CA LEU A 59 8.74 13.83 -7.58
C LEU A 59 8.40 15.33 -7.44
N ALA A 60 8.81 16.15 -8.37
CA ALA A 60 8.48 17.58 -8.38
C ALA A 60 6.99 17.90 -8.52
N GLU A 61 6.18 16.96 -9.00
CA GLU A 61 4.72 17.08 -9.10
C GLU A 61 4.01 16.59 -7.83
N CYS A 62 4.76 16.05 -6.86
CA CYS A 62 4.26 15.48 -5.62
C CYS A 62 4.76 16.23 -4.37
N GLU A 63 5.53 17.29 -4.52
CA GLU A 63 6.17 17.97 -3.40
C GLU A 63 5.16 18.52 -2.39
N GLU A 64 4.08 19.14 -2.86
CA GLU A 64 3.01 19.65 -1.99
C GLU A 64 2.21 18.51 -1.36
N ASP A 65 1.97 17.41 -2.09
CA ASP A 65 1.28 16.23 -1.58
C ASP A 65 2.11 15.57 -0.45
N LEU A 66 3.42 15.42 -0.65
CA LEU A 66 4.32 14.88 0.36
C LEU A 66 4.48 15.84 1.54
N ALA A 67 4.54 17.15 1.31
CA ALA A 67 4.57 18.14 2.37
C ALA A 67 3.29 18.13 3.22
N PHE A 68 2.13 17.92 2.61
CA PHE A 68 0.88 17.69 3.34
C PHE A 68 0.97 16.46 4.24
N ILE A 69 1.50 15.34 3.71
CA ILE A 69 1.70 14.11 4.50
C ILE A 69 2.70 14.34 5.64
N GLU A 70 3.78 15.08 5.42
CA GLU A 70 4.75 15.42 6.47
C GLU A 70 4.12 16.14 7.68
N GLN A 71 3.12 16.98 7.43
CA GLN A 71 2.43 17.77 8.47
C GLN A 71 1.46 16.93 9.31
N LEU A 72 1.04 15.76 8.84
CA LEU A 72 0.20 14.87 9.64
C LEU A 72 0.95 14.38 10.87
N PRO A 73 0.26 14.15 12.02
CA PRO A 73 0.89 13.69 13.26
C PRO A 73 1.42 12.26 13.14
N GLY A 74 2.31 11.90 14.05
CA GLY A 74 2.90 10.57 14.17
C GLY A 74 4.07 10.31 13.22
N GLN A 75 4.70 9.16 13.36
CA GLN A 75 5.69 8.66 12.40
C GLN A 75 4.99 8.19 11.14
N LYS A 76 5.31 8.75 9.99
CA LYS A 76 4.71 8.39 8.70
C LYS A 76 5.56 7.36 7.98
N ILE A 77 4.94 6.22 7.65
CA ILE A 77 5.52 5.14 6.85
C ILE A 77 4.69 5.01 5.58
N LEU A 78 5.31 5.18 4.43
CA LEU A 78 4.66 5.14 3.13
C LEU A 78 4.96 3.83 2.43
N LEU A 79 3.93 3.09 2.04
CA LEU A 79 4.02 1.94 1.16
C LEU A 79 3.69 2.40 -0.27
N ARG A 80 4.38 1.84 -1.26
CA ARG A 80 4.12 2.22 -2.65
C ARG A 80 2.80 1.65 -3.17
N GLY A 81 1.95 2.49 -3.80
CA GLY A 81 0.77 2.09 -4.57
C GLY A 81 1.01 1.98 -6.08
N ASN A 82 -0.04 1.74 -6.84
CA ASN A 82 0.06 1.65 -8.30
C ASN A 82 0.07 3.02 -8.98
N HIS A 83 -0.47 4.04 -8.35
CA HIS A 83 -0.45 5.42 -8.84
C HIS A 83 0.78 6.22 -8.39
N ASP A 84 1.58 5.74 -7.45
CA ASP A 84 2.81 6.40 -6.99
C ASP A 84 3.95 6.27 -8.02
N MET A 85 3.72 6.85 -9.21
CA MET A 85 4.66 6.77 -10.35
C MET A 85 5.96 7.53 -10.11
N PHE A 86 5.95 8.53 -9.22
CA PHE A 86 7.13 9.27 -8.79
C PHE A 86 8.16 8.40 -8.08
N TRP A 87 7.73 7.27 -7.54
CA TRP A 87 8.54 6.39 -6.72
C TRP A 87 8.98 5.14 -7.49
N ASP A 88 10.21 5.16 -7.98
CA ASP A 88 10.88 3.95 -8.46
C ASP A 88 11.37 3.11 -7.27
N ALA A 89 10.90 1.87 -7.14
CA ALA A 89 11.28 0.97 -6.06
C ALA A 89 12.80 0.75 -5.92
N LYS A 90 13.57 0.91 -7.01
CA LYS A 90 15.04 0.84 -7.00
C LYS A 90 15.68 2.05 -6.33
N LYS A 91 14.95 3.14 -6.19
CA LYS A 91 15.43 4.41 -5.62
C LYS A 91 14.89 4.67 -4.22
N THR A 92 14.30 3.68 -3.56
CA THR A 92 13.70 3.82 -2.22
C THR A 92 14.70 4.37 -1.20
N ASN A 93 15.92 3.88 -1.19
CA ASN A 93 16.97 4.38 -0.27
C ASN A 93 17.23 5.86 -0.47
N ARG A 94 17.26 6.34 -1.72
CA ARG A 94 17.42 7.77 -2.02
C ARG A 94 16.26 8.61 -1.46
N LEU A 95 15.02 8.13 -1.59
CA LEU A 95 13.86 8.80 -0.98
C LEU A 95 13.99 8.83 0.55
N ASN A 96 14.39 7.72 1.17
CA ASN A 96 14.61 7.66 2.62
C ASN A 96 15.73 8.61 3.09
N GLU A 97 16.75 8.85 2.27
CA GLU A 97 17.78 9.85 2.56
C GLU A 97 17.24 11.28 2.44
N MET A 98 16.49 11.58 1.36
CA MET A 98 15.92 12.90 1.10
C MET A 98 14.89 13.32 2.16
N TYR A 99 14.09 12.38 2.65
CA TYR A 99 13.01 12.62 3.62
C TYR A 99 13.36 12.13 5.03
N ARG A 100 14.64 11.95 5.33
CA ARG A 100 15.12 11.44 6.62
C ARG A 100 14.53 12.22 7.80
N GLY A 101 13.92 11.48 8.74
CA GLY A 101 13.29 12.04 9.93
C GLY A 101 11.88 12.63 9.72
N LYS A 102 11.39 12.62 8.47
CA LYS A 102 10.07 13.14 8.12
C LYS A 102 9.12 12.07 7.61
N LEU A 103 9.55 11.35 6.57
CA LEU A 103 8.81 10.25 5.95
C LEU A 103 9.73 9.03 5.84
N PHE A 104 9.16 7.85 5.98
CA PHE A 104 9.86 6.60 5.72
C PHE A 104 9.17 5.84 4.58
N PHE A 105 9.92 5.47 3.56
CA PHE A 105 9.43 4.72 2.40
C PHE A 105 9.73 3.24 2.59
N LEU A 106 8.66 2.47 2.78
CA LEU A 106 8.69 1.02 3.02
C LEU A 106 8.60 0.28 1.67
N GLN A 107 9.72 -0.26 1.23
CA GLN A 107 9.81 -1.09 0.02
C GLN A 107 11.15 -1.83 -0.01
N ASN A 108 11.15 -3.14 0.04
CA ASN A 108 12.33 -4.00 0.15
C ASN A 108 13.14 -3.79 1.45
N ASN A 109 12.57 -3.20 2.46
CA ASN A 109 13.12 -2.92 3.77
C ASN A 109 12.06 -3.20 4.82
N PHE A 110 12.32 -2.88 6.08
CA PHE A 110 11.34 -3.01 7.15
C PHE A 110 11.43 -1.81 8.11
N VAL A 111 10.40 -1.66 8.95
CA VAL A 111 10.38 -0.67 10.02
C VAL A 111 10.17 -1.37 11.36
N PRO A 112 11.01 -1.12 12.36
CA PRO A 112 10.75 -1.55 13.74
C PRO A 112 9.48 -0.91 14.31
N TYR A 113 8.66 -1.72 14.98
CA TYR A 113 7.50 -1.25 15.74
C TYR A 113 7.33 -2.14 16.96
N GLU A 114 7.74 -1.66 18.13
CA GLU A 114 7.78 -2.43 19.37
C GLU A 114 8.54 -3.77 19.16
N ASP A 115 7.91 -4.91 19.41
CA ASP A 115 8.47 -6.25 19.16
C ASP A 115 8.15 -6.81 17.76
N TYR A 116 7.47 -6.03 16.92
CA TYR A 116 7.14 -6.35 15.53
C TYR A 116 8.09 -5.68 14.54
N ALA A 117 8.19 -6.26 13.37
CA ALA A 117 8.66 -5.59 12.17
C ALA A 117 7.48 -5.34 11.22
N LEU A 118 7.34 -4.09 10.78
CA LEU A 118 6.45 -3.71 9.71
C LEU A 118 7.15 -4.02 8.40
N VAL A 119 6.58 -4.92 7.62
CA VAL A 119 7.11 -5.38 6.32
C VAL A 119 6.08 -5.15 5.24
N GLY A 120 6.50 -5.00 4.00
CA GLY A 120 5.53 -4.78 2.95
C GLY A 120 6.08 -4.55 1.56
N THR A 121 5.17 -4.62 0.62
CA THR A 121 5.39 -4.29 -0.79
C THR A 121 4.07 -3.82 -1.41
N LYS A 122 4.15 -3.23 -2.60
CA LYS A 122 2.95 -2.87 -3.35
C LYS A 122 2.01 -4.08 -3.56
N GLY A 123 2.57 -5.27 -3.72
CA GLY A 123 1.83 -6.43 -4.18
C GLY A 123 1.46 -6.33 -5.66
N TYR A 124 0.57 -7.19 -6.10
CA TYR A 124 0.00 -7.15 -7.43
C TYR A 124 -1.36 -7.86 -7.45
N THR A 125 -2.28 -7.38 -8.29
CA THR A 125 -3.59 -8.01 -8.45
C THR A 125 -3.49 -9.37 -9.11
N PHE A 126 -4.29 -10.32 -8.62
CA PHE A 126 -4.45 -11.68 -9.15
C PHE A 126 -5.72 -11.86 -9.99
N GLU A 127 -6.39 -10.77 -10.32
CA GLU A 127 -7.60 -10.87 -11.15
C GLU A 127 -7.33 -11.42 -12.55
N GLY A 128 -6.10 -11.88 -12.80
CA GLY A 128 -5.73 -12.54 -14.04
C GLY A 128 -5.74 -11.60 -15.25
N PRO A 129 -5.50 -12.15 -16.46
CA PRO A 129 -5.58 -11.41 -17.71
C PRO A 129 -7.03 -11.27 -18.24
N PHE A 130 -8.02 -11.56 -17.43
CA PHE A 130 -9.43 -11.46 -17.77
C PHE A 130 -10.09 -10.28 -17.06
N TYR A 131 -11.05 -9.68 -17.73
CA TYR A 131 -11.90 -8.66 -17.17
C TYR A 131 -13.22 -9.29 -16.73
N LEU A 132 -13.70 -8.92 -15.54
CA LEU A 132 -15.07 -9.20 -15.18
C LEU A 132 -15.97 -8.09 -15.75
N ASN A 133 -17.01 -8.46 -16.48
CA ASN A 133 -18.04 -7.50 -16.85
C ASN A 133 -18.91 -7.16 -15.64
N ARG A 134 -19.86 -6.20 -15.80
CA ARG A 134 -20.77 -5.80 -14.75
C ARG A 134 -21.64 -6.92 -14.17
N ARG A 135 -21.70 -8.08 -14.84
CA ARG A 135 -22.44 -9.28 -14.40
C ARG A 135 -21.55 -10.33 -13.75
N GLY A 136 -20.26 -10.02 -13.51
CA GLY A 136 -19.30 -10.97 -12.94
C GLY A 136 -18.85 -12.06 -13.91
N GLN A 137 -19.09 -11.93 -15.23
CA GLN A 137 -18.67 -12.91 -16.23
C GLN A 137 -17.24 -12.59 -16.69
N ILE A 138 -16.42 -13.62 -16.80
CA ILE A 138 -15.05 -13.54 -17.30
C ILE A 138 -15.08 -13.12 -18.78
N MET A 139 -14.36 -12.05 -19.10
CA MET A 139 -14.26 -11.48 -20.44
C MET A 139 -12.81 -11.45 -20.87
N GLY A 140 -12.51 -12.16 -21.97
CA GLY A 140 -11.20 -12.13 -22.62
C GLY A 140 -10.09 -12.80 -21.81
N TRP A 141 -9.36 -13.67 -22.47
CA TRP A 141 -8.10 -14.23 -22.01
C TRP A 141 -6.99 -13.66 -22.87
N ASP A 142 -5.88 -13.27 -22.25
CA ASP A 142 -4.72 -12.71 -22.95
C ASP A 142 -3.44 -13.28 -22.31
N GLU A 143 -2.81 -14.22 -23.01
CA GLU A 143 -1.61 -14.92 -22.54
C GLU A 143 -0.40 -13.99 -22.35
N GLU A 144 -0.27 -12.94 -23.16
CA GLU A 144 0.83 -11.97 -23.01
C GLU A 144 0.65 -11.16 -21.73
N LYS A 145 -0.58 -10.73 -21.45
CA LYS A 145 -0.90 -10.01 -20.19
C LYS A 145 -0.73 -10.91 -18.98
N GLU A 146 -1.10 -12.20 -19.10
CA GLU A 146 -0.85 -13.16 -18.03
C GLU A 146 0.65 -13.34 -17.76
N ALA A 147 1.44 -13.57 -18.81
CA ALA A 147 2.88 -13.72 -18.68
C ALA A 147 3.53 -12.46 -18.08
N HIS A 148 3.05 -11.27 -18.46
CA HIS A 148 3.48 -10.01 -17.88
C HIS A 148 3.09 -9.92 -16.39
N ALA A 149 1.84 -10.22 -16.03
CA ALA A 149 1.36 -10.22 -14.66
C ALA A 149 2.16 -11.18 -13.77
N ARG A 150 2.44 -12.39 -14.24
CA ARG A 150 3.28 -13.37 -13.52
C ARG A 150 4.68 -12.82 -13.20
N LYS A 151 5.31 -12.10 -14.14
CA LYS A 151 6.61 -11.43 -13.89
C LYS A 151 6.50 -10.33 -12.81
N LEU A 152 5.40 -9.57 -12.85
CA LEU A 152 5.16 -8.53 -11.84
C LEU A 152 4.93 -9.15 -10.45
N VAL A 153 4.12 -10.20 -10.37
CA VAL A 153 3.89 -10.96 -9.14
C VAL A 153 5.20 -11.49 -8.58
N SER A 154 6.00 -12.24 -9.37
CA SER A 154 7.28 -12.80 -8.94
C SER A 154 8.22 -11.72 -8.39
N ARG A 155 8.25 -10.55 -9.03
CA ARG A 155 9.07 -9.43 -8.58
C ARG A 155 8.59 -8.84 -7.26
N GLU A 156 7.29 -8.71 -7.05
CA GLU A 156 6.76 -8.21 -5.79
C GLU A 156 6.91 -9.24 -4.66
N MET A 157 6.82 -10.54 -4.95
CA MET A 157 7.14 -11.60 -4.01
C MET A 157 8.58 -11.52 -3.50
N GLU A 158 9.57 -11.36 -4.42
CA GLU A 158 10.97 -11.22 -4.02
C GLU A 158 11.21 -9.98 -3.16
N ARG A 159 10.58 -8.87 -3.49
CA ARG A 159 10.63 -7.64 -2.71
C ARG A 159 10.07 -7.82 -1.30
N LEU A 160 8.96 -8.52 -1.19
CA LEU A 160 8.36 -8.84 0.11
C LEU A 160 9.28 -9.78 0.91
N ARG A 161 9.84 -10.81 0.29
CA ARG A 161 10.81 -11.71 0.93
C ARG A 161 12.07 -10.96 1.39
N ASP A 162 12.55 -9.98 0.62
CA ASP A 162 13.66 -9.11 1.03
C ASP A 162 13.33 -8.33 2.31
N SER A 163 12.13 -7.78 2.39
CA SER A 163 11.63 -7.10 3.58
C SER A 163 11.67 -8.02 4.82
N PHE A 164 11.15 -9.24 4.70
CA PHE A 164 11.19 -10.25 5.76
C PHE A 164 12.62 -10.70 6.10
N ARG A 165 13.47 -10.96 5.09
CA ARG A 165 14.87 -11.38 5.32
C ARG A 165 15.65 -10.37 6.15
N GLN A 166 15.50 -9.09 5.83
CA GLN A 166 16.15 -8.01 6.57
C GLN A 166 15.61 -7.91 8.01
N ALA A 167 14.30 -7.99 8.19
CA ALA A 167 13.69 -7.96 9.51
C ALA A 167 14.14 -9.17 10.37
N LYS A 168 14.18 -10.38 9.79
CA LYS A 168 14.69 -11.59 10.49
C LYS A 168 16.19 -11.47 10.83
N ALA A 169 16.99 -10.91 9.94
CA ALA A 169 18.42 -10.67 10.18
C ALA A 169 18.63 -9.66 11.33
N ALA A 170 17.74 -8.70 11.48
CA ALA A 170 17.72 -7.75 12.61
C ALA A 170 17.15 -8.34 13.91
N GLY A 171 16.73 -9.62 13.92
CA GLY A 171 16.27 -10.32 15.11
C GLY A 171 14.77 -10.39 15.31
N TYR A 172 13.97 -9.76 14.46
CA TYR A 172 12.51 -9.78 14.56
C TYR A 172 11.93 -11.16 14.22
N ARG A 173 10.85 -11.53 14.92
CA ARG A 173 10.13 -12.78 14.74
C ARG A 173 8.63 -12.59 14.62
N LYS A 174 8.11 -11.39 14.93
CA LYS A 174 6.72 -11.01 14.78
C LYS A 174 6.61 -9.97 13.67
N PHE A 175 5.61 -10.12 12.81
CA PHE A 175 5.47 -9.32 11.61
C PHE A 175 4.04 -8.82 11.44
N ILE A 176 3.91 -7.56 11.02
CA ILE A 176 2.68 -7.01 10.45
C ILE A 176 2.99 -6.72 8.99
N MET A 177 2.23 -7.32 8.09
CA MET A 177 2.46 -7.21 6.64
C MET A 177 1.52 -6.18 6.03
N PHE A 178 2.09 -5.30 5.22
CA PHE A 178 1.35 -4.28 4.48
C PHE A 178 1.46 -4.52 2.99
N LEU A 179 0.31 -4.47 2.32
CA LEU A 179 0.19 -4.51 0.87
C LEU A 179 -0.63 -3.32 0.39
N HIS A 180 -0.41 -2.87 -0.85
CA HIS A 180 -1.35 -1.96 -1.48
C HIS A 180 -2.48 -2.75 -2.14
N TYR A 181 -2.14 -3.69 -3.02
CA TYR A 181 -3.14 -4.60 -3.59
C TYR A 181 -3.61 -5.62 -2.55
N PRO A 182 -4.89 -6.04 -2.61
CA PRO A 182 -5.38 -7.15 -1.80
C PRO A 182 -4.51 -8.40 -1.97
N PRO A 183 -4.28 -9.17 -0.90
CA PRO A 183 -3.50 -10.41 -0.99
C PRO A 183 -4.17 -11.50 -1.82
N THR A 184 -5.50 -11.45 -1.94
CA THR A 184 -6.34 -12.40 -2.70
C THR A 184 -7.35 -11.65 -3.56
N ASN A 185 -8.11 -12.37 -4.37
CA ASN A 185 -9.22 -11.85 -5.16
C ASN A 185 -10.53 -12.59 -4.83
N ILE A 186 -11.64 -12.20 -5.47
CA ILE A 186 -12.96 -12.80 -5.25
C ILE A 186 -13.07 -14.26 -5.71
N LEU A 187 -12.13 -14.74 -6.54
CA LEU A 187 -12.15 -16.08 -7.12
C LEU A 187 -11.23 -17.05 -6.37
N GLU A 188 -10.15 -16.55 -5.78
CA GLU A 188 -9.08 -17.35 -5.16
C GLU A 188 -8.89 -16.94 -3.70
N LYS A 189 -8.93 -17.93 -2.81
CA LYS A 189 -8.71 -17.72 -1.38
C LYS A 189 -7.24 -17.63 -1.01
N THR A 190 -6.36 -18.20 -1.83
CA THR A 190 -4.91 -18.24 -1.62
C THR A 190 -4.18 -17.55 -2.76
N SER A 191 -3.01 -17.05 -2.47
CA SER A 191 -2.12 -16.42 -3.43
C SER A 191 -0.67 -16.57 -2.97
N PRO A 192 0.32 -16.31 -3.84
CA PRO A 192 1.70 -16.25 -3.40
C PRO A 192 1.99 -15.28 -2.24
N PHE A 193 1.18 -14.24 -2.07
CA PHE A 193 1.33 -13.32 -0.94
C PHE A 193 0.77 -13.88 0.36
N THR A 194 -0.35 -14.63 0.32
CA THR A 194 -0.85 -15.34 1.49
C THR A 194 0.07 -16.49 1.88
N GLU A 195 0.65 -17.22 0.90
CA GLU A 195 1.64 -18.26 1.15
C GLU A 195 2.91 -17.70 1.85
N ILE A 196 3.38 -16.53 1.42
CA ILE A 196 4.50 -15.85 2.09
C ILE A 196 4.09 -15.42 3.51
N ALA A 197 2.88 -14.92 3.71
CA ALA A 197 2.39 -14.54 5.03
C ALA A 197 2.39 -15.76 5.98
N GLU A 198 1.90 -16.90 5.52
CA GLU A 198 1.91 -18.17 6.27
C GLU A 198 3.34 -18.65 6.54
N GLU A 199 4.22 -18.63 5.53
CA GLU A 199 5.65 -19.03 5.66
C GLU A 199 6.36 -18.26 6.78
N TYR A 200 6.02 -16.99 6.96
CA TYR A 200 6.65 -16.13 7.96
C TYR A 200 5.84 -16.00 9.27
N GLY A 201 4.70 -16.68 9.38
CA GLY A 201 3.83 -16.63 10.56
C GLY A 201 3.21 -15.26 10.80
N VAL A 202 2.78 -14.61 9.73
CA VAL A 202 2.13 -13.30 9.81
C VAL A 202 0.71 -13.46 10.32
N GLU A 203 0.38 -12.78 11.40
CA GLU A 203 -0.96 -12.79 12.00
C GLU A 203 -1.88 -11.68 11.45
N THR A 204 -1.28 -10.61 10.92
CA THR A 204 -2.03 -9.45 10.45
C THR A 204 -1.52 -8.98 9.10
N VAL A 205 -2.43 -8.92 8.12
CA VAL A 205 -2.20 -8.35 6.80
C VAL A 205 -3.12 -7.16 6.60
N VAL A 206 -2.54 -6.00 6.28
CA VAL A 206 -3.27 -4.76 6.01
C VAL A 206 -3.11 -4.41 4.54
N TYR A 207 -4.19 -4.08 3.86
CA TYR A 207 -4.16 -3.70 2.46
C TYR A 207 -5.16 -2.57 2.15
N SER A 208 -5.05 -1.98 0.94
CA SER A 208 -5.89 -0.89 0.44
C SER A 208 -6.34 -1.14 -1.01
N HIS A 209 -6.29 -0.15 -1.89
CA HIS A 209 -6.63 -0.23 -3.31
C HIS A 209 -8.13 -0.40 -3.64
N CYS A 210 -8.89 -1.11 -2.80
CA CYS A 210 -10.30 -1.40 -3.03
C CYS A 210 -11.19 -0.22 -2.61
N HIS A 211 -11.48 0.69 -3.53
CA HIS A 211 -12.34 1.84 -3.25
C HIS A 211 -13.82 1.45 -3.22
N GLY A 212 -14.60 2.17 -2.41
CA GLY A 212 -16.06 2.12 -2.41
C GLY A 212 -16.62 0.76 -2.01
N GLU A 213 -17.44 0.19 -2.89
CA GLU A 213 -18.13 -1.09 -2.67
C GLU A 213 -17.28 -2.33 -2.99
N SER A 214 -16.04 -2.14 -3.44
CA SER A 214 -15.09 -3.23 -3.72
C SER A 214 -14.62 -3.90 -2.42
N ARG A 215 -15.55 -4.39 -1.62
CA ARG A 215 -15.27 -5.09 -0.37
C ARG A 215 -15.32 -6.59 -0.61
N PHE A 216 -14.34 -7.29 -0.07
CA PHE A 216 -14.48 -8.74 0.09
C PHE A 216 -15.65 -9.00 1.03
N GLY A 217 -16.53 -9.92 0.65
CA GLY A 217 -17.63 -10.34 1.51
C GLY A 217 -17.13 -11.01 2.80
N ASP A 218 -18.04 -11.28 3.73
CA ASP A 218 -17.73 -11.87 5.06
C ASP A 218 -16.96 -13.20 5.02
N SER A 219 -16.89 -13.86 3.85
CA SER A 219 -16.14 -15.09 3.62
C SER A 219 -14.61 -14.94 3.69
N ILE A 220 -14.10 -13.71 3.83
CA ILE A 220 -12.64 -13.43 3.95
C ILE A 220 -12.30 -12.89 5.35
N ARG A 221 -13.26 -12.77 6.23
CA ARG A 221 -12.95 -12.67 7.66
C ARG A 221 -12.44 -14.05 8.08
N GLY A 222 -11.10 -14.17 8.15
CA GLY A 222 -10.51 -15.32 8.79
C GLY A 222 -11.13 -15.48 10.18
N GLU A 223 -11.68 -16.66 10.42
CA GLU A 223 -11.90 -17.15 11.77
C GLU A 223 -10.56 -17.46 12.41
#